data_abd9a95a34d6137ba7ff1004ce1f8651
#
_entry.id   abd9a95a34d6137ba7ff1004ce1f8651
#
_cell.length_a   1.000
_cell.length_b   1.000
_cell.length_c   1.000
_cell.angle_alpha   90.00
_cell.angle_beta   90.00
_cell.angle_gamma   90.00
#
_symmetry.space_group_name_H-M   'P 1'
#
loop_
_entity.id
_entity.type
_entity.pdbx_description
1 polymer ?
#
loop_
_entity_poly.entity_id
_entity_poly.type
_entity_poly.pdbx_seq_one_letter_code
_entity_poly.pdbx_strand_id
1 'polypeptide(L)'
;MIPVAKKVTRIAKLEFMAMQAKPGAELASLGINMPEFTKQFNDATKERAGDVVPVIITAYDDKSFDFVLKTTPAAIMIKKAAKINKAAHNPGKETAGTITVDDLRSIAEYKMPDLNANDIEAAMKIVAGTAKNMGVKIEGYTEGETK
;
A
#
# COMPACT_ATOMS: atom_id res chain seq x y z
N MET A 1 -5.92 -15.24 29.02
CA MET A 1 -7.36 -15.00 28.77
C MET A 1 -7.63 -15.24 27.31
N ILE A 2 -8.32 -16.31 26.99
CA ILE A 2 -8.70 -16.58 25.60
C ILE A 2 -9.81 -15.58 25.25
N PRO A 3 -9.62 -14.68 24.27
CA PRO A 3 -10.70 -13.80 23.89
C PRO A 3 -11.87 -14.63 23.39
N VAL A 4 -13.04 -14.34 23.88
CA VAL A 4 -14.28 -14.90 23.35
C VAL A 4 -14.28 -14.62 21.85
N ALA A 5 -14.44 -15.67 21.05
CA ALA A 5 -14.43 -15.52 19.58
C ALA A 5 -15.57 -14.57 19.17
N LYS A 6 -15.22 -13.34 18.90
CA LYS A 6 -16.16 -12.35 18.37
C LYS A 6 -16.53 -12.74 16.95
N LYS A 7 -17.80 -12.66 16.64
CA LYS A 7 -18.26 -12.99 15.30
C LYS A 7 -17.93 -11.83 14.36
N VAL A 8 -17.15 -12.11 13.32
CA VAL A 8 -16.85 -11.13 12.28
C VAL A 8 -18.12 -10.86 11.47
N THR A 9 -18.57 -9.62 11.49
CA THR A 9 -19.74 -9.19 10.72
C THR A 9 -19.34 -8.77 9.32
N ARG A 10 -18.24 -8.02 9.20
CA ARG A 10 -17.77 -7.48 7.92
C ARG A 10 -16.26 -7.24 7.93
N ILE A 11 -15.64 -7.45 6.79
CA ILE A 11 -14.25 -7.08 6.54
C ILE A 11 -14.23 -6.11 5.38
N ALA A 12 -13.59 -4.96 5.55
CA ALA A 12 -13.41 -3.97 4.50
C ALA A 12 -11.93 -3.66 4.30
N LYS A 13 -11.56 -3.49 3.05
CA LYS A 13 -10.22 -3.03 2.66
C LYS A 13 -10.37 -1.63 2.10
N LEU A 14 -9.76 -0.67 2.75
CA LEU A 14 -9.84 0.74 2.39
C LEU A 14 -8.43 1.33 2.31
N GLU A 15 -8.31 2.44 1.60
CA GLU A 15 -7.07 3.19 1.49
C GLU A 15 -7.32 4.63 1.94
N PHE A 16 -6.53 5.10 2.88
CA PHE A 16 -6.59 6.47 3.37
C PHE A 16 -5.22 7.13 3.32
N MET A 17 -5.22 8.42 3.11
CA MET A 17 -3.98 9.19 3.31
C MET A 17 -3.63 9.24 4.80
N ALA A 18 -2.38 9.00 5.12
CA ALA A 18 -1.89 9.07 6.49
C ALA A 18 -2.23 10.42 7.13
N MET A 19 -2.69 10.39 8.37
CA MET A 19 -3.18 11.53 9.13
C MET A 19 -4.41 12.27 8.54
N GLN A 20 -4.98 11.76 7.47
CA GLN A 20 -6.14 12.39 6.79
C GLN A 20 -7.33 11.44 6.65
N ALA A 21 -7.40 10.42 7.49
CA ALA A 21 -8.58 9.56 7.51
C ALA A 21 -9.82 10.39 7.87
N LYS A 22 -10.82 10.33 7.02
CA LYS A 22 -12.12 11.00 7.23
C LYS A 22 -13.22 9.96 7.35
N PRO A 23 -14.14 10.13 8.29
CA PRO A 23 -15.30 9.28 8.34
C PRO A 23 -16.08 9.42 7.03
N GLY A 24 -16.32 8.30 6.38
CA GLY A 24 -17.04 8.26 5.11
C GLY A 24 -18.18 7.24 5.14
N ALA A 25 -18.96 7.21 4.07
CA ALA A 25 -20.05 6.26 3.93
C ALA A 25 -19.61 4.80 4.05
N GLU A 26 -18.41 4.49 3.63
CA GLU A 26 -17.83 3.16 3.70
C GLU A 26 -17.61 2.71 5.14
N LEU A 27 -17.08 3.60 6.01
CA LEU A 27 -16.92 3.32 7.43
C LEU A 27 -18.28 3.26 8.14
N ALA A 28 -19.21 4.13 7.76
CA ALA A 28 -20.56 4.14 8.31
C ALA A 28 -21.29 2.81 8.04
N SER A 29 -21.07 2.22 6.88
CA SER A 29 -21.68 0.93 6.50
C SER A 29 -21.17 -0.25 7.34
N LEU A 30 -20.00 -0.12 7.97
CA LEU A 30 -19.42 -1.14 8.84
C LEU A 30 -20.03 -1.14 10.24
N GLY A 31 -20.70 -0.06 10.64
CA GLY A 31 -21.30 0.07 11.96
C GLY A 31 -20.31 0.20 13.11
N ILE A 32 -19.06 0.56 12.83
CA ILE A 32 -18.00 0.77 13.82
C ILE A 32 -18.00 2.20 14.37
N ASN A 33 -17.28 2.39 15.46
CA ASN A 33 -17.07 3.73 16.04
C ASN A 33 -16.06 4.52 15.19
N MET A 34 -16.59 5.33 14.26
CA MET A 34 -15.77 6.09 13.30
C MET A 34 -14.79 7.08 13.95
N PRO A 35 -15.18 7.89 14.95
CA PRO A 35 -14.25 8.82 15.59
C PRO A 35 -13.06 8.12 16.23
N GLU A 36 -13.30 6.99 16.88
CA GLU A 36 -12.26 6.20 17.50
C GLU A 36 -11.31 5.59 16.47
N PHE A 37 -11.85 5.02 15.39
CA PHE A 37 -11.06 4.52 14.28
C PHE A 37 -10.17 5.60 13.67
N THR A 38 -10.75 6.76 13.37
CA THR A 38 -10.03 7.90 12.79
C THR A 38 -8.87 8.35 13.67
N LYS A 39 -9.11 8.44 14.98
CA LYS A 39 -8.07 8.81 15.95
C LYS A 39 -6.93 7.79 15.97
N GLN A 40 -7.27 6.51 16.13
CA GLN A 40 -6.27 5.43 16.18
C GLN A 40 -5.48 5.32 14.88
N PHE A 41 -6.15 5.43 13.73
CA PHE A 41 -5.49 5.42 12.43
C PHE A 41 -4.53 6.60 12.25
N ASN A 42 -4.98 7.80 12.58
CA ASN A 42 -4.13 8.99 12.47
C ASN A 42 -2.92 8.89 13.41
N ASP A 43 -3.09 8.40 14.63
CA ASP A 43 -1.99 8.20 15.57
C ASP A 43 -1.00 7.14 15.07
N ALA A 44 -1.49 6.05 14.50
CA ALA A 44 -0.65 4.98 13.98
C ALA A 44 0.10 5.36 12.68
N THR A 45 -0.40 6.34 11.94
CA THR A 45 0.18 6.77 10.66
C THR A 45 0.94 8.08 10.73
N LYS A 46 1.18 8.63 11.92
CA LYS A 46 1.94 9.88 12.10
C LYS A 46 3.31 9.86 11.41
N GLU A 47 4.00 8.73 11.50
CA GLU A 47 5.32 8.55 10.90
C GLU A 47 5.30 8.46 9.37
N ARG A 48 4.12 8.22 8.79
CA ARG A 48 3.91 8.05 7.36
C ARG A 48 3.10 9.19 6.74
N ALA A 49 3.15 10.36 7.36
CA ALA A 49 2.39 11.53 6.91
C ALA A 49 2.63 11.81 5.42
N GLY A 50 1.54 11.95 4.67
CA GLY A 50 1.59 12.18 3.22
C GLY A 50 1.61 10.92 2.35
N ASP A 51 1.68 9.73 2.96
CA ASP A 51 1.59 8.47 2.23
C ASP A 51 0.17 7.92 2.25
N VAL A 52 -0.18 7.17 1.22
CA VAL A 52 -1.42 6.39 1.22
C VAL A 52 -1.17 5.08 1.96
N VAL A 53 -1.96 4.84 2.98
CA VAL A 53 -1.85 3.64 3.80
C VAL A 53 -3.10 2.78 3.59
N PRO A 54 -2.96 1.59 3.01
CA PRO A 54 -4.06 0.63 2.95
C PRO A 54 -4.36 0.10 4.35
N VAL A 55 -5.63 -0.03 4.68
CA VAL A 55 -6.08 -0.58 5.95
C VAL A 55 -7.11 -1.67 5.70
N ILE A 56 -6.98 -2.76 6.44
CA ILE A 56 -7.99 -3.83 6.49
C ILE A 56 -8.71 -3.69 7.82
N ILE A 57 -10.00 -3.38 7.77
CA ILE A 57 -10.84 -3.20 8.94
C ILE A 57 -11.71 -4.44 9.10
N THR A 58 -11.66 -5.06 10.26
CA THR A 58 -12.54 -6.16 10.63
C THR A 58 -13.58 -5.64 11.63
N ALA A 59 -14.83 -5.63 11.24
CA ALA A 59 -15.93 -5.23 12.11
C ALA A 59 -16.59 -6.46 12.76
N TYR A 60 -16.90 -6.35 14.04
CA TYR A 60 -17.54 -7.38 14.81
C TYR A 60 -19.00 -7.03 15.12
N ASP A 61 -19.78 -8.01 15.54
CA ASP A 61 -21.21 -7.84 15.86
C ASP A 61 -21.47 -7.00 17.12
N ASP A 62 -20.48 -6.86 18.00
CA ASP A 62 -20.54 -6.00 19.19
C ASP A 62 -20.15 -4.54 18.93
N LYS A 63 -20.06 -4.12 17.66
CA LYS A 63 -19.59 -2.80 17.19
C LYS A 63 -18.13 -2.50 17.48
N SER A 64 -17.37 -3.45 17.95
CA SER A 64 -15.93 -3.35 18.03
C SER A 64 -15.29 -3.55 16.64
N PHE A 65 -14.06 -3.12 16.51
CA PHE A 65 -13.33 -3.27 15.26
C PHE A 65 -11.85 -3.55 15.54
N ASP A 66 -11.23 -4.24 14.61
CA ASP A 66 -9.78 -4.35 14.52
C ASP A 66 -9.34 -3.82 13.16
N PHE A 67 -8.16 -3.24 13.10
CA PHE A 67 -7.61 -2.82 11.84
C PHE A 67 -6.13 -3.21 11.73
N VAL A 68 -5.73 -3.51 10.51
CA VAL A 68 -4.34 -3.84 10.18
C VAL A 68 -3.87 -2.86 9.12
N LEU A 69 -2.78 -2.16 9.42
CA LEU A 69 -2.14 -1.25 8.46
C LEU A 69 -1.20 -2.05 7.56
N LYS A 70 -1.31 -1.82 6.27
CA LYS A 70 -0.40 -2.38 5.28
C LYS A 70 0.62 -1.36 4.85
N THR A 71 1.66 -1.80 4.14
CA THR A 71 2.62 -0.89 3.53
C THR A 71 1.99 -0.11 2.39
N THR A 72 2.50 1.08 2.11
CA THR A 72 2.05 1.90 0.98
C THR A 72 2.07 1.09 -0.31
N PRO A 73 1.04 1.18 -1.18
CA PRO A 73 1.04 0.48 -2.45
C PRO A 73 2.28 0.78 -3.28
N ALA A 74 2.87 -0.24 -3.90
CA ALA A 74 4.08 -0.10 -4.71
C ALA A 74 3.92 0.94 -5.83
N ALA A 75 2.74 1.00 -6.44
CA ALA A 75 2.44 1.98 -7.48
C ALA A 75 2.62 3.43 -6.99
N ILE A 76 2.21 3.74 -5.77
CA ILE A 76 2.34 5.08 -5.19
C ILE A 76 3.80 5.39 -4.89
N MET A 77 4.55 4.44 -4.36
CA MET A 77 5.98 4.60 -4.11
C MET A 77 6.76 4.82 -5.41
N ILE A 78 6.42 4.07 -6.46
CA ILE A 78 7.03 4.25 -7.78
C ILE A 78 6.72 5.63 -8.35
N LYS A 79 5.50 6.12 -8.24
CA LYS A 79 5.12 7.47 -8.66
C LYS A 79 5.93 8.54 -7.92
N LYS A 80 6.11 8.40 -6.63
CA LYS A 80 6.92 9.32 -5.82
C LYS A 80 8.39 9.30 -6.26
N ALA A 81 8.97 8.12 -6.44
CA ALA A 81 10.36 7.98 -6.88
C ALA A 81 10.58 8.56 -8.28
N ALA A 82 9.65 8.33 -9.18
CA ALA A 82 9.69 8.88 -10.54
C ALA A 82 9.25 10.36 -10.63
N LYS A 83 8.75 10.93 -9.53
CA LYS A 83 8.24 12.31 -9.47
C LYS A 83 7.11 12.57 -10.46
N ILE A 84 6.21 11.60 -10.62
CA ILE A 84 5.06 11.69 -11.53
C ILE A 84 3.75 11.62 -10.75
N ASN A 85 2.71 12.25 -11.28
CA ASN A 85 1.38 12.24 -10.68
C ASN A 85 0.51 11.08 -11.19
N LYS A 86 0.69 10.68 -12.43
CA LYS A 86 -0.05 9.62 -13.09
C LYS A 86 0.87 8.65 -13.82
N ALA A 87 0.47 7.40 -13.83
CA ALA A 87 1.07 6.39 -14.68
C ALA A 87 0.73 6.65 -16.17
N ALA A 88 1.48 6.04 -17.07
CA ALA A 88 1.22 6.16 -18.50
C ALA A 88 -0.13 5.56 -18.90
N HIS A 89 -0.84 6.19 -19.83
CA HIS A 89 -2.08 5.67 -20.39
C HIS A 89 -1.84 4.39 -21.21
N ASN A 90 -0.74 4.38 -21.95
CA ASN A 90 -0.34 3.24 -22.79
C ASN A 90 1.03 2.72 -22.36
N PRO A 91 1.10 1.92 -21.27
CA PRO A 91 2.36 1.33 -20.83
C PRO A 91 3.00 0.49 -21.95
N GLY A 92 4.29 0.65 -22.14
CA GLY A 92 5.04 0.01 -23.22
C GLY A 92 5.18 0.86 -24.50
N LYS A 93 4.29 1.81 -24.73
CA LYS A 93 4.39 2.82 -25.81
C LYS A 93 4.81 4.19 -25.30
N GLU A 94 4.34 4.54 -24.11
CA GLU A 94 4.64 5.80 -23.45
C GLU A 94 5.43 5.58 -22.18
N THR A 95 6.40 6.44 -21.90
CA THR A 95 7.14 6.45 -20.65
C THR A 95 6.64 7.59 -19.78
N ALA A 96 6.05 7.28 -18.63
CA ALA A 96 5.56 8.28 -17.70
C ALA A 96 6.68 8.88 -16.83
N GLY A 97 7.73 8.12 -16.56
CA GLY A 97 8.86 8.54 -15.74
C GLY A 97 9.97 7.50 -15.72
N THR A 98 11.02 7.80 -14.99
CA THR A 98 12.18 6.91 -14.83
C THR A 98 12.60 6.91 -13.38
N ILE A 99 12.94 5.73 -12.85
CA ILE A 99 13.55 5.54 -11.53
C ILE A 99 14.90 4.85 -11.65
N THR A 100 15.74 4.99 -10.63
CA THR A 100 17.03 4.29 -10.58
C THR A 100 16.89 2.91 -9.96
N VAL A 101 17.91 2.07 -10.12
CA VAL A 101 17.98 0.76 -9.44
C VAL A 101 17.98 0.93 -7.91
N ASP A 102 18.62 1.97 -7.40
CA ASP A 102 18.64 2.26 -5.97
C ASP A 102 17.24 2.56 -5.43
N ASP A 103 16.45 3.35 -6.17
CA ASP A 103 15.05 3.62 -5.83
C ASP A 103 14.21 2.33 -5.86
N LEU A 104 14.41 1.51 -6.89
CA LEU A 104 13.75 0.21 -7.01
C LEU A 104 14.08 -0.68 -5.81
N ARG A 105 15.34 -0.74 -5.42
CA ARG A 105 15.79 -1.52 -4.27
C ARG A 105 15.16 -1.03 -2.97
N SER A 106 15.14 0.28 -2.75
CA SER A 106 14.52 0.89 -1.57
C SER A 106 13.03 0.56 -1.46
N ILE A 107 12.31 0.62 -2.58
CA ILE A 107 10.89 0.25 -2.65
C ILE A 107 10.73 -1.26 -2.34
N ALA A 108 11.56 -2.10 -2.91
CA ALA A 108 11.52 -3.54 -2.69
C ALA A 108 11.80 -3.89 -1.21
N GLU A 109 12.78 -3.27 -0.59
CA GLU A 109 13.08 -3.45 0.84
C GLU A 109 11.90 -3.05 1.73
N TYR A 110 11.28 -1.94 1.43
CA TYR A 110 10.11 -1.46 2.17
C TYR A 110 8.91 -2.43 2.03
N LYS A 111 8.74 -3.02 0.86
CA LYS A 111 7.64 -3.93 0.57
C LYS A 111 7.90 -5.38 0.95
N MET A 112 9.12 -5.75 1.30
CA MET A 112 9.49 -7.13 1.64
C MET A 112 8.51 -7.83 2.59
N PRO A 113 8.03 -7.20 3.68
CA PRO A 113 7.08 -7.85 4.60
C PRO A 113 5.76 -8.25 3.95
N ASP A 114 5.34 -7.55 2.90
CA ASP A 114 4.06 -7.79 2.22
C ASP A 114 4.20 -8.60 0.93
N LEU A 115 5.41 -8.81 0.45
CA LEU A 115 5.67 -9.52 -0.79
C LEU A 115 5.94 -11.02 -0.56
N ASN A 116 5.48 -11.82 -1.50
CA ASN A 116 5.84 -13.23 -1.57
C ASN A 116 7.21 -13.40 -2.25
N ALA A 117 8.24 -12.87 -1.62
CA ALA A 117 9.60 -12.90 -2.10
C ALA A 117 10.54 -13.41 -1.01
N ASN A 118 11.47 -14.27 -1.37
CA ASN A 118 12.42 -14.85 -0.42
C ASN A 118 13.66 -13.97 -0.22
N ASP A 119 13.98 -13.12 -1.18
CA ASP A 119 15.13 -12.23 -1.16
C ASP A 119 14.82 -10.89 -1.83
N ILE A 120 15.74 -9.94 -1.70
CA ILE A 120 15.60 -8.60 -2.25
C ILE A 120 15.54 -8.60 -3.78
N GLU A 121 16.25 -9.48 -4.44
CA GLU A 121 16.25 -9.57 -5.91
C GLU A 121 14.89 -10.00 -6.44
N ALA A 122 14.25 -10.98 -5.81
CA ALA A 122 12.90 -11.38 -6.15
C ALA A 122 11.89 -10.25 -5.91
N ALA A 123 12.02 -9.52 -4.78
CA ALA A 123 11.20 -8.35 -4.49
C ALA A 123 11.40 -7.25 -5.54
N MET A 124 12.62 -6.99 -5.96
CA MET A 124 12.94 -6.02 -7.02
C MET A 124 12.28 -6.38 -8.35
N LYS A 125 12.26 -7.66 -8.71
CA LYS A 125 11.57 -8.14 -9.93
C LYS A 125 10.06 -7.89 -9.87
N ILE A 126 9.44 -8.13 -8.72
CA ILE A 126 8.00 -7.89 -8.54
C ILE A 126 7.69 -6.40 -8.71
N VAL A 127 8.46 -5.53 -8.06
CA VAL A 127 8.29 -4.08 -8.14
C VAL A 127 8.59 -3.58 -9.57
N ALA A 128 9.62 -4.13 -10.22
CA ALA A 128 9.96 -3.78 -11.60
C ALA A 128 8.83 -4.13 -12.57
N GLY A 129 8.16 -5.27 -12.40
CA GLY A 129 6.98 -5.62 -13.18
C GLY A 129 5.83 -4.64 -13.00
N THR A 130 5.60 -4.18 -11.79
CA THR A 130 4.61 -3.13 -11.50
C THR A 130 4.98 -1.82 -12.19
N ALA A 131 6.24 -1.40 -12.09
CA ALA A 131 6.74 -0.18 -12.75
C ALA A 131 6.59 -0.24 -14.27
N LYS A 132 6.91 -1.36 -14.87
CA LYS A 132 6.74 -1.59 -16.32
C LYS A 132 5.27 -1.39 -16.75
N ASN A 133 4.34 -1.96 -15.99
CA ASN A 133 2.91 -1.80 -16.28
C ASN A 133 2.40 -0.37 -16.08
N MET A 134 3.13 0.44 -15.33
CA MET A 134 2.84 1.87 -15.15
C MET A 134 3.50 2.76 -16.20
N GLY A 135 4.33 2.20 -17.07
CA GLY A 135 5.13 2.96 -18.04
C GLY A 135 6.34 3.66 -17.41
N VAL A 136 6.83 3.20 -16.27
CA VAL A 136 8.02 3.71 -15.62
C VAL A 136 9.22 2.87 -16.00
N LYS A 137 10.27 3.50 -16.51
CA LYS A 137 11.54 2.85 -16.84
C LYS A 137 12.45 2.83 -15.62
N ILE A 138 13.27 1.80 -15.54
CA ILE A 138 14.27 1.65 -14.46
C ILE A 138 15.66 1.72 -15.08
N GLU A 139 16.40 2.75 -14.71
CA GLU A 139 17.77 2.95 -15.15
C GLU A 139 18.69 1.91 -14.51
N GLY A 140 19.48 1.24 -15.34
CA GLY A 140 20.46 0.24 -14.88
C GLY A 140 19.90 -1.14 -14.56
N TYR A 141 18.60 -1.35 -14.72
CA TYR A 141 17.94 -2.63 -14.52
C TYR A 141 17.53 -3.24 -15.86
N THR A 142 18.00 -4.44 -16.14
CA THR A 142 17.62 -5.21 -17.34
C THR A 142 16.74 -6.39 -16.93
N GLU A 143 15.47 -6.38 -17.36
CA GLU A 143 14.63 -7.56 -17.26
C GLU A 143 15.21 -8.67 -18.14
N GLY A 144 15.45 -9.83 -17.55
CA GLY A 144 15.81 -11.03 -18.29
C GLY A 144 17.25 -11.52 -18.15
N GLU A 145 18.12 -10.81 -17.44
CA GLU A 145 19.43 -11.33 -17.06
C GLU A 145 19.34 -12.14 -15.76
N THR A 146 18.49 -13.13 -15.75
CA THR A 146 18.61 -14.24 -14.83
C THR A 146 19.09 -15.44 -15.61
N LYS A 147 20.38 -15.63 -15.60
CA LYS A 147 20.91 -16.96 -15.85
C LYS A 147 20.75 -17.77 -14.57
#